data_a349a2c5eb62d26767432cb51eb6db3f
#
_entry.id   a349a2c5eb62d26767432cb51eb6db3f
#
_cell.length_a   1.000
_cell.length_b   1.000
_cell.length_c   1.000
_cell.angle_alpha   90.00
_cell.angle_beta   90.00
_cell.angle_gamma   90.00
#
_symmetry.space_group_name_H-M   'P 1'
#
loop_
_entity.id
_entity.type
_entity.pdbx_description
1 polymer ?
#
loop_
_entity_poly.entity_id
_entity_poly.type
_entity_poly.pdbx_seq_one_letter_code
_entity_poly.pdbx_strand_id
1 'polypeptide(L)'
;MVGQRARDSMKQDAMKNRWFASPWLLVVLLLVLMALRPLATPDEGRYAEVGRWMWQSGDGLVQRLNGLPFFHKPPLLYWLEAASFAVWGPTVWAARWVVALHAVTMGALMWVCARAWAGRVVAHRAAWMLGASAAFLIGGQYINHDMLVATWISVAIVCFARAFMHHDAHGHTHAGWARAGFVACALGVLSKGLIGLLLPGLVLFVWISWTRQWRKVWSLPWVSGLALFVAIAVPWFVLAERAQPGMLAYLFGTHQFGRFGGTTFNNAQPLWFYAVALLVLMFPWALLLLLDAASRLRAGRWREVASKTNAADHAWQSLCWIWIVSVLGFFSIPNSKLIGYALPVMPPVALLAAHAWQTHVSARRGASIAFGVLVTGATALVVAVQLSLTPILLRDSSAVIAQALRGQVGASDTVVVVGGGEYPYDLPFLAQLPRPMEVVQDWPHVAQVAGDDWHRELLDGARFDPTLAARVLVPYARLEGLAQQRGVWLVVERNSLPRVPDVLPQSSTAGSSSGSPVSAAWQTVAEGGRWVLMRSAP
;
A
#
# COMPACT_ATOMS: atom_id res chain seq x y z
N MET A 1 -41.77 30.98 -16.38
CA MET A 1 -40.55 31.52 -17.04
C MET A 1 -39.26 31.34 -16.20
N VAL A 2 -39.26 31.45 -14.87
CA VAL A 2 -38.08 31.32 -14.03
C VAL A 2 -37.48 29.88 -14.04
N GLY A 3 -38.34 28.86 -14.04
CA GLY A 3 -37.88 27.45 -14.03
C GLY A 3 -37.28 26.96 -15.34
N GLN A 4 -37.62 27.56 -16.46
CA GLN A 4 -37.11 27.20 -17.78
C GLN A 4 -35.72 27.79 -18.02
N ARG A 5 -35.48 29.04 -17.60
CA ARG A 5 -34.15 29.68 -17.64
C ARG A 5 -33.13 28.95 -16.74
N ALA A 6 -33.56 28.45 -15.57
CA ALA A 6 -32.69 27.66 -14.68
C ALA A 6 -32.34 26.28 -15.29
N ARG A 7 -33.25 25.63 -15.99
CA ARG A 7 -33.00 24.38 -16.72
C ARG A 7 -32.10 24.57 -17.94
N ASP A 8 -32.26 25.68 -18.65
CA ASP A 8 -31.45 25.97 -19.83
C ASP A 8 -30.02 26.43 -19.45
N SER A 9 -29.86 27.17 -18.33
CA SER A 9 -28.52 27.47 -17.79
C SER A 9 -27.80 26.20 -17.31
N MET A 10 -28.52 25.27 -16.66
CA MET A 10 -27.92 23.98 -16.25
C MET A 10 -27.52 23.10 -17.46
N LYS A 11 -28.28 23.14 -18.56
CA LYS A 11 -27.93 22.44 -19.80
C LYS A 11 -26.73 23.08 -20.52
N GLN A 12 -26.66 24.42 -20.54
CA GLN A 12 -25.51 25.15 -21.11
C GLN A 12 -24.22 24.94 -20.30
N ASP A 13 -24.30 24.93 -18.96
CA ASP A 13 -23.16 24.62 -18.09
C ASP A 13 -22.72 23.15 -18.24
N ALA A 14 -23.62 22.22 -18.41
CA ALA A 14 -23.32 20.82 -18.69
C ALA A 14 -22.65 20.63 -20.06
N MET A 15 -22.99 21.44 -21.06
CA MET A 15 -22.40 21.36 -22.40
C MET A 15 -21.03 22.05 -22.52
N LYS A 16 -20.77 23.11 -21.75
CA LYS A 16 -19.47 23.82 -21.72
C LYS A 16 -18.34 23.06 -21.02
N ASN A 17 -18.68 22.08 -20.14
CA ASN A 17 -17.70 21.33 -19.35
C ASN A 17 -17.51 19.89 -19.84
N ARG A 18 -17.44 19.66 -21.16
CA ARG A 18 -17.18 18.31 -21.74
C ARG A 18 -15.84 17.68 -21.25
N TRP A 19 -14.86 18.49 -20.84
CA TRP A 19 -13.56 18.02 -20.33
C TRP A 19 -13.65 17.37 -18.93
N PHE A 20 -14.58 17.80 -18.08
CA PHE A 20 -14.87 17.15 -16.81
C PHE A 20 -15.90 15.99 -16.95
N ALA A 21 -16.16 15.56 -18.20
CA ALA A 21 -17.17 14.53 -18.45
C ALA A 21 -16.79 13.16 -17.91
N SER A 22 -15.50 12.86 -17.74
CA SER A 22 -15.07 11.51 -17.35
C SER A 22 -13.89 11.49 -16.37
N PRO A 23 -14.09 11.02 -15.12
CA PRO A 23 -13.00 10.82 -14.15
C PRO A 23 -11.97 9.77 -14.60
N TRP A 24 -12.19 9.03 -15.68
CA TRP A 24 -11.24 8.09 -16.28
C TRP A 24 -9.91 8.74 -16.69
N LEU A 25 -9.90 10.05 -16.93
CA LEU A 25 -8.66 10.79 -17.18
C LEU A 25 -7.66 10.68 -16.00
N LEU A 26 -8.18 10.62 -14.76
CA LEU A 26 -7.34 10.44 -13.57
C LEU A 26 -6.80 9.02 -13.45
N VAL A 27 -7.54 8.02 -13.97
CA VAL A 27 -7.04 6.65 -14.08
C VAL A 27 -5.90 6.59 -15.10
N VAL A 28 -6.07 7.20 -16.28
CA VAL A 28 -5.01 7.28 -17.28
C VAL A 28 -3.78 7.98 -16.70
N LEU A 29 -3.97 9.09 -15.98
CA LEU A 29 -2.87 9.78 -15.29
C LEU A 29 -2.17 8.88 -14.28
N LEU A 30 -2.93 8.13 -13.45
CA LEU A 30 -2.35 7.15 -12.52
C LEU A 30 -1.47 6.13 -13.25
N LEU A 31 -1.96 5.56 -14.36
CA LEU A 31 -1.22 4.58 -15.16
C LEU A 31 0.07 5.16 -15.78
N VAL A 32 0.08 6.43 -16.15
CA VAL A 32 1.28 7.13 -16.61
C VAL A 32 2.25 7.38 -15.46
N LEU A 33 1.76 7.90 -14.35
CA LEU A 33 2.60 8.26 -13.20
C LEU A 33 3.32 7.06 -12.59
N MET A 34 2.71 5.88 -12.59
CA MET A 34 3.34 4.68 -12.03
C MET A 34 4.56 4.19 -12.83
N ALA A 35 4.76 4.66 -14.07
CA ALA A 35 5.93 4.35 -14.88
C ALA A 35 7.09 5.34 -14.68
N LEU A 36 6.84 6.53 -14.10
CA LEU A 36 7.79 7.65 -14.14
C LEU A 36 8.77 7.72 -12.96
N ARG A 37 8.50 7.04 -11.86
CA ARG A 37 9.37 7.10 -10.67
C ARG A 37 10.06 5.77 -10.38
N PRO A 38 11.27 5.77 -9.77
CA PRO A 38 11.92 4.56 -9.28
C PRO A 38 11.09 3.92 -8.16
N LEU A 39 11.47 2.69 -7.76
CA LEU A 39 10.91 2.06 -6.57
C LEU A 39 11.30 2.84 -5.33
N ALA A 40 10.35 3.04 -4.43
CA ALA A 40 10.62 3.62 -3.11
C ALA A 40 11.11 2.51 -2.17
N THR A 41 12.36 2.58 -1.76
CA THR A 41 12.93 1.67 -0.77
C THR A 41 12.55 2.11 0.64
N PRO A 42 12.39 1.20 1.60
CA PRO A 42 12.51 -0.26 1.45
C PRO A 42 11.28 -0.96 0.88
N ASP A 43 10.08 -0.39 1.02
CA ASP A 43 8.81 -1.10 0.87
C ASP A 43 8.57 -1.63 -0.55
N GLU A 44 8.63 -0.77 -1.58
CA GLU A 44 8.29 -1.19 -2.94
C GLU A 44 9.28 -2.22 -3.49
N GLY A 45 10.59 -2.05 -3.20
CA GLY A 45 11.62 -3.01 -3.60
C GLY A 45 11.40 -4.37 -2.94
N ARG A 46 11.15 -4.37 -1.63
CA ARG A 46 10.90 -5.57 -0.83
C ARG A 46 9.70 -6.37 -1.33
N TYR A 47 8.55 -5.71 -1.50
CA TYR A 47 7.32 -6.42 -1.87
C TYR A 47 7.35 -6.88 -3.32
N ALA A 48 7.83 -6.06 -4.24
CA ALA A 48 8.01 -6.46 -5.64
C ALA A 48 8.96 -7.66 -5.79
N GLU A 49 10.04 -7.73 -4.99
CA GLU A 49 10.95 -8.87 -4.99
C GLU A 49 10.30 -10.15 -4.46
N VAL A 50 9.51 -10.07 -3.39
CA VAL A 50 8.78 -11.23 -2.89
C VAL A 50 7.79 -11.76 -3.95
N GLY A 51 7.08 -10.86 -4.63
CA GLY A 51 6.20 -11.23 -5.75
C GLY A 51 6.95 -11.84 -6.93
N ARG A 52 8.13 -11.28 -7.29
CA ARG A 52 9.00 -11.81 -8.34
C ARG A 52 9.52 -13.21 -8.01
N TRP A 53 9.97 -13.39 -6.77
CA TRP A 53 10.46 -14.68 -6.30
C TRP A 53 9.36 -15.75 -6.38
N MET A 54 8.15 -15.42 -5.93
CA MET A 54 6.99 -16.30 -6.02
C MET A 54 6.67 -16.69 -7.47
N TRP A 55 6.71 -15.74 -8.41
CA TRP A 55 6.52 -16.01 -9.84
C TRP A 55 7.62 -16.90 -10.41
N GLN A 56 8.89 -16.61 -10.09
CA GLN A 56 10.05 -17.32 -10.61
C GLN A 56 10.15 -18.76 -10.08
N SER A 57 9.87 -18.98 -8.80
CA SER A 57 9.95 -20.29 -8.15
C SER A 57 8.71 -21.16 -8.38
N GLY A 58 7.56 -20.54 -8.71
CA GLY A 58 6.26 -21.22 -8.74
C GLY A 58 5.71 -21.56 -7.34
N ASP A 59 6.41 -21.19 -6.26
CA ASP A 59 5.95 -21.43 -4.87
C ASP A 59 4.96 -20.36 -4.45
N GLY A 60 3.67 -20.61 -4.59
CA GLY A 60 2.60 -19.72 -4.14
C GLY A 60 2.29 -19.82 -2.65
N LEU A 61 2.97 -20.69 -1.89
CA LEU A 61 2.65 -20.95 -0.49
C LEU A 61 3.57 -20.17 0.46
N VAL A 62 4.90 -20.22 0.25
CA VAL A 62 5.89 -19.59 1.11
C VAL A 62 6.43 -18.34 0.44
N GLN A 63 6.12 -17.17 1.00
CA GLN A 63 6.74 -15.91 0.59
C GLN A 63 8.23 -15.95 0.96
N ARG A 64 9.08 -15.41 0.06
CA ARG A 64 10.52 -15.38 0.31
C ARG A 64 11.12 -14.03 -0.04
N LEU A 65 11.95 -13.52 0.85
CA LEU A 65 12.79 -12.34 0.65
C LEU A 65 14.25 -12.78 0.67
N ASN A 66 14.98 -12.51 -0.38
CA ASN A 66 16.34 -13.00 -0.57
C ASN A 66 16.46 -14.53 -0.34
N GLY A 67 15.47 -15.27 -0.80
CA GLY A 67 15.34 -16.72 -0.64
C GLY A 67 14.84 -17.20 0.73
N LEU A 68 14.97 -16.40 1.79
CA LEU A 68 14.52 -16.74 3.14
C LEU A 68 13.00 -16.57 3.29
N PRO A 69 12.31 -17.42 4.06
CA PRO A 69 10.89 -17.25 4.32
C PRO A 69 10.55 -15.89 4.94
N PHE A 70 9.48 -15.26 4.45
CA PHE A 70 9.09 -13.90 4.80
C PHE A 70 7.59 -13.81 5.09
N PHE A 71 7.20 -13.97 6.35
CA PHE A 71 5.78 -14.04 6.79
C PHE A 71 5.30 -12.77 7.49
N HIS A 72 5.76 -11.59 7.10
CA HIS A 72 5.29 -10.32 7.69
C HIS A 72 3.85 -10.00 7.33
N LYS A 73 3.38 -10.49 6.18
CA LYS A 73 2.04 -10.23 5.65
C LYS A 73 1.46 -11.47 4.98
N PRO A 74 0.12 -11.58 4.88
CA PRO A 74 -0.56 -12.61 4.09
C PRO A 74 -0.30 -12.46 2.58
N PRO A 75 -0.64 -13.45 1.74
CA PRO A 75 -0.06 -13.63 0.41
C PRO A 75 -0.72 -12.85 -0.73
N LEU A 76 -1.89 -12.22 -0.55
CA LEU A 76 -2.71 -11.75 -1.67
C LEU A 76 -1.97 -10.79 -2.61
N LEU A 77 -1.18 -9.86 -2.06
CA LEU A 77 -0.38 -8.93 -2.88
C LEU A 77 0.57 -9.71 -3.79
N TYR A 78 1.32 -10.62 -3.24
CA TYR A 78 2.34 -11.40 -3.94
C TYR A 78 1.74 -12.35 -4.99
N TRP A 79 0.59 -12.96 -4.71
CA TRP A 79 -0.14 -13.76 -5.70
C TRP A 79 -0.55 -12.93 -6.92
N LEU A 80 -1.07 -11.73 -6.66
CA LEU A 80 -1.50 -10.83 -7.73
C LEU A 80 -0.31 -10.25 -8.50
N GLU A 81 0.81 -9.95 -7.82
CA GLU A 81 2.05 -9.56 -8.49
C GLU A 81 2.63 -10.69 -9.34
N ALA A 82 2.68 -11.93 -8.82
CA ALA A 82 3.13 -13.09 -9.58
C ALA A 82 2.25 -13.33 -10.83
N ALA A 83 0.94 -13.18 -10.70
CA ALA A 83 0.02 -13.24 -11.85
C ALA A 83 0.26 -12.08 -12.84
N SER A 84 0.52 -10.87 -12.35
CA SER A 84 0.87 -9.72 -13.18
C SER A 84 2.19 -9.95 -13.93
N PHE A 85 3.20 -10.50 -13.26
CA PHE A 85 4.49 -10.82 -13.86
C PHE A 85 4.41 -11.94 -14.91
N ALA A 86 3.51 -12.90 -14.72
CA ALA A 86 3.25 -13.92 -15.72
C ALA A 86 2.69 -13.36 -17.04
N VAL A 87 1.98 -12.22 -16.98
CA VAL A 87 1.38 -11.58 -18.17
C VAL A 87 2.32 -10.56 -18.80
N TRP A 88 2.95 -9.69 -17.99
CA TRP A 88 3.71 -8.52 -18.48
C TRP A 88 5.21 -8.57 -18.16
N GLY A 89 5.68 -9.67 -17.58
CA GLY A 89 7.04 -9.78 -17.07
C GLY A 89 7.28 -9.00 -15.77
N PRO A 90 8.40 -9.27 -15.06
CA PRO A 90 8.73 -8.62 -13.78
C PRO A 90 9.29 -7.21 -14.01
N THR A 91 8.39 -6.26 -14.19
CA THR A 91 8.68 -4.83 -14.37
C THR A 91 8.06 -4.01 -13.24
N VAL A 92 8.62 -2.83 -12.97
CA VAL A 92 8.09 -1.89 -11.96
C VAL A 92 6.62 -1.55 -12.24
N TRP A 93 6.29 -1.36 -13.52
CA TRP A 93 4.92 -1.10 -13.94
C TRP A 93 3.97 -2.26 -13.62
N ALA A 94 4.40 -3.49 -13.90
CA ALA A 94 3.60 -4.69 -13.64
C ALA A 94 3.37 -4.93 -12.14
N ALA A 95 4.36 -4.62 -11.29
CA ALA A 95 4.20 -4.69 -9.84
C ALA A 95 3.17 -3.65 -9.34
N ARG A 96 3.26 -2.40 -9.81
CA ARG A 96 2.34 -1.30 -9.44
C ARG A 96 0.93 -1.47 -9.99
N TRP A 97 0.78 -2.20 -11.11
CA TRP A 97 -0.52 -2.47 -11.71
C TRP A 97 -1.51 -3.08 -10.71
N VAL A 98 -1.04 -3.97 -9.85
CA VAL A 98 -1.87 -4.62 -8.82
C VAL A 98 -2.47 -3.58 -7.88
N VAL A 99 -1.67 -2.66 -7.39
CA VAL A 99 -2.11 -1.58 -6.48
C VAL A 99 -3.05 -0.61 -7.19
N ALA A 100 -2.69 -0.22 -8.43
CA ALA A 100 -3.52 0.69 -9.24
C ALA A 100 -4.91 0.10 -9.53
N LEU A 101 -4.98 -1.19 -9.83
CA LEU A 101 -6.26 -1.89 -10.04
C LEU A 101 -7.15 -1.82 -8.79
N HIS A 102 -6.56 -1.99 -7.60
CA HIS A 102 -7.32 -1.88 -6.34
C HIS A 102 -7.79 -0.44 -6.09
N ALA A 103 -6.96 0.57 -6.32
CA ALA A 103 -7.36 1.97 -6.21
C ALA A 103 -8.53 2.31 -7.17
N VAL A 104 -8.45 1.85 -8.42
CA VAL A 104 -9.52 2.02 -9.42
C VAL A 104 -10.78 1.27 -8.99
N THR A 105 -10.67 0.05 -8.48
CA THR A 105 -11.80 -0.74 -7.97
C THR A 105 -12.50 -0.03 -6.81
N MET A 106 -11.73 0.51 -5.87
CA MET A 106 -12.26 1.28 -4.75
C MET A 106 -13.00 2.54 -5.23
N GLY A 107 -12.42 3.28 -6.18
CA GLY A 107 -13.03 4.46 -6.78
C GLY A 107 -14.30 4.15 -7.58
N ALA A 108 -14.29 3.07 -8.35
CA ALA A 108 -15.45 2.61 -9.13
C ALA A 108 -16.59 2.16 -8.20
N LEU A 109 -16.30 1.40 -7.15
CA LEU A 109 -17.27 1.00 -6.15
C LEU A 109 -17.91 2.22 -5.48
N MET A 110 -17.07 3.17 -5.01
CA MET A 110 -17.54 4.42 -4.43
C MET A 110 -18.47 5.16 -5.40
N TRP A 111 -18.10 5.28 -6.67
CA TRP A 111 -18.92 5.95 -7.69
C TRP A 111 -20.28 5.27 -7.90
N VAL A 112 -20.30 3.94 -8.02
CA VAL A 112 -21.55 3.17 -8.16
C VAL A 112 -22.46 3.38 -6.95
N CYS A 113 -21.91 3.34 -5.75
CA CYS A 113 -22.70 3.52 -4.53
C CYS A 113 -23.15 4.98 -4.33
N ALA A 114 -22.26 5.93 -4.54
CA ALA A 114 -22.58 7.34 -4.46
C ALA A 114 -23.70 7.72 -5.45
N ARG A 115 -23.70 7.11 -6.63
CA ARG A 115 -24.75 7.30 -7.64
C ARG A 115 -26.13 6.81 -7.16
N ALA A 116 -26.16 5.71 -6.43
CA ALA A 116 -27.38 5.16 -5.86
C ALA A 116 -27.85 5.93 -4.61
N TRP A 117 -26.94 6.42 -3.79
CA TRP A 117 -27.23 7.04 -2.50
C TRP A 117 -27.40 8.57 -2.56
N ALA A 118 -26.60 9.24 -3.37
CA ALA A 118 -26.53 10.71 -3.40
C ALA A 118 -26.77 11.32 -4.80
N GLY A 119 -27.06 10.47 -5.80
CA GLY A 119 -27.34 10.87 -7.16
C GLY A 119 -26.09 11.09 -8.04
N ARG A 120 -26.33 11.21 -9.36
CA ARG A 120 -25.25 11.24 -10.37
C ARG A 120 -24.27 12.41 -10.22
N VAL A 121 -24.76 13.59 -9.83
CA VAL A 121 -23.92 14.80 -9.71
C VAL A 121 -22.93 14.66 -8.56
N VAL A 122 -23.38 14.22 -7.39
CA VAL A 122 -22.54 14.01 -6.21
C VAL A 122 -21.55 12.88 -6.48
N ALA A 123 -21.99 11.77 -7.07
CA ALA A 123 -21.11 10.65 -7.43
C ALA A 123 -19.98 11.07 -8.36
N HIS A 124 -20.30 11.88 -9.36
CA HIS A 124 -19.30 12.36 -10.32
C HIS A 124 -18.26 13.28 -9.67
N ARG A 125 -18.70 14.19 -8.81
CA ARG A 125 -17.79 15.05 -8.04
C ARG A 125 -16.94 14.24 -7.06
N ALA A 126 -17.53 13.26 -6.37
CA ALA A 126 -16.79 12.39 -5.46
C ALA A 126 -15.69 11.61 -6.19
N ALA A 127 -15.97 11.11 -7.40
CA ALA A 127 -14.97 10.43 -8.22
C ALA A 127 -13.81 11.36 -8.64
N TRP A 128 -14.09 12.61 -9.01
CA TRP A 128 -13.06 13.60 -9.29
C TRP A 128 -12.26 13.98 -8.04
N MET A 129 -12.92 14.17 -6.89
CA MET A 129 -12.28 14.51 -5.63
C MET A 129 -11.34 13.39 -5.16
N LEU A 130 -11.80 12.13 -5.22
CA LEU A 130 -10.97 10.99 -4.87
C LEU A 130 -9.80 10.84 -5.85
N GLY A 131 -10.08 10.83 -7.16
CA GLY A 131 -9.06 10.62 -8.18
C GLY A 131 -7.99 11.72 -8.26
N ALA A 132 -8.32 12.98 -7.90
CA ALA A 132 -7.38 14.11 -7.84
C ALA A 132 -6.64 14.20 -6.49
N SER A 133 -6.81 13.23 -5.59
CA SER A 133 -6.20 13.22 -4.26
C SER A 133 -4.84 12.53 -4.24
N ALA A 134 -3.99 12.88 -3.27
CA ALA A 134 -2.73 12.17 -3.02
C ALA A 134 -2.98 10.69 -2.65
N ALA A 135 -4.08 10.40 -1.94
CA ALA A 135 -4.46 9.03 -1.61
C ALA A 135 -4.64 8.15 -2.86
N PHE A 136 -5.21 8.68 -3.94
CA PHE A 136 -5.41 7.94 -5.17
C PHE A 136 -4.16 7.96 -6.07
N LEU A 137 -3.58 9.14 -6.35
CA LEU A 137 -2.49 9.27 -7.31
C LEU A 137 -1.14 8.79 -6.78
N ILE A 138 -0.87 8.91 -5.48
CA ILE A 138 0.36 8.38 -4.85
C ILE A 138 0.08 7.02 -4.22
N GLY A 139 -0.92 6.92 -3.34
CA GLY A 139 -1.26 5.67 -2.67
C GLY A 139 -1.70 4.55 -3.62
N GLY A 140 -2.35 4.90 -4.74
CA GLY A 140 -2.78 3.95 -5.78
C GLY A 140 -1.65 3.38 -6.65
N GLN A 141 -0.41 3.79 -6.46
CA GLN A 141 0.75 3.24 -7.18
C GLN A 141 1.89 2.81 -6.24
N TYR A 142 1.76 3.00 -4.94
CA TYR A 142 2.76 2.63 -3.95
C TYR A 142 2.61 1.16 -3.57
N ILE A 143 3.59 0.33 -3.94
CA ILE A 143 3.53 -1.12 -3.73
C ILE A 143 3.59 -1.41 -2.24
N ASN A 144 2.42 -1.64 -1.66
CA ASN A 144 2.26 -2.15 -0.31
C ASN A 144 0.86 -2.77 -0.13
N HIS A 145 0.61 -3.33 1.04
CA HIS A 145 -0.65 -3.98 1.39
C HIS A 145 -1.78 -3.00 1.75
N ASP A 146 -1.47 -1.70 1.89
CA ASP A 146 -2.42 -0.72 2.44
C ASP A 146 -3.57 -0.43 1.49
N MET A 147 -3.28 -0.21 0.20
CA MET A 147 -4.33 0.03 -0.80
C MET A 147 -5.21 -1.22 -1.00
N LEU A 148 -4.60 -2.41 -1.00
CA LEU A 148 -5.36 -3.66 -1.16
C LEU A 148 -6.37 -3.82 -0.02
N VAL A 149 -5.89 -3.77 1.23
CA VAL A 149 -6.77 -3.94 2.38
C VAL A 149 -7.79 -2.81 2.49
N ALA A 150 -7.42 -1.56 2.15
CA ALA A 150 -8.35 -0.43 2.11
C ALA A 150 -9.49 -0.66 1.12
N THR A 151 -9.17 -1.21 -0.04
CA THR A 151 -10.15 -1.57 -1.06
C THR A 151 -11.10 -2.64 -0.53
N TRP A 152 -10.60 -3.74 0.02
CA TRP A 152 -11.44 -4.84 0.49
C TRP A 152 -12.27 -4.46 1.72
N ILE A 153 -11.74 -3.64 2.64
CA ILE A 153 -12.51 -3.04 3.74
C ILE A 153 -13.67 -2.21 3.17
N SER A 154 -13.39 -1.37 2.18
CA SER A 154 -14.40 -0.51 1.55
C SER A 154 -15.48 -1.33 0.84
N VAL A 155 -15.07 -2.37 0.09
CA VAL A 155 -15.99 -3.30 -0.57
C VAL A 155 -16.86 -4.02 0.45
N ALA A 156 -16.29 -4.52 1.54
CA ALA A 156 -17.02 -5.23 2.60
C ALA A 156 -18.08 -4.32 3.24
N ILE A 157 -17.68 -3.11 3.67
CA ILE A 157 -18.62 -2.15 4.30
C ILE A 157 -19.76 -1.81 3.36
N VAL A 158 -19.47 -1.52 2.09
CA VAL A 158 -20.48 -1.17 1.10
C VAL A 158 -21.41 -2.35 0.80
N CYS A 159 -20.85 -3.54 0.62
CA CYS A 159 -21.65 -4.74 0.33
C CYS A 159 -22.62 -5.06 1.47
N PHE A 160 -22.17 -5.04 2.72
CA PHE A 160 -23.05 -5.24 3.87
C PHE A 160 -24.04 -4.09 4.02
N ALA A 161 -23.64 -2.83 3.85
CA ALA A 161 -24.55 -1.69 3.90
C ALA A 161 -25.65 -1.82 2.85
N ARG A 162 -25.32 -2.21 1.62
CA ARG A 162 -26.33 -2.48 0.58
C ARG A 162 -27.22 -3.66 0.94
N ALA A 163 -26.70 -4.71 1.54
CA ALA A 163 -27.53 -5.83 2.01
C ALA A 163 -28.57 -5.38 3.06
N PHE A 164 -28.19 -4.43 3.93
CA PHE A 164 -29.10 -3.87 4.94
C PHE A 164 -30.06 -2.81 4.41
N MET A 165 -29.66 -2.04 3.38
CA MET A 165 -30.49 -0.97 2.80
C MET A 165 -31.50 -1.49 1.78
N HIS A 166 -31.17 -2.58 1.07
CA HIS A 166 -32.07 -3.22 0.10
C HIS A 166 -32.70 -4.46 0.71
N HIS A 167 -34.03 -4.50 0.73
CA HIS A 167 -34.81 -5.62 1.25
C HIS A 167 -35.51 -6.34 0.11
N ASP A 168 -35.76 -7.64 0.29
CA ASP A 168 -36.72 -8.37 -0.51
C ASP A 168 -38.16 -8.00 -0.11
N ALA A 169 -39.13 -8.53 -0.82
CA ALA A 169 -40.55 -8.32 -0.54
C ALA A 169 -40.97 -8.74 0.89
N HIS A 170 -40.18 -9.53 1.57
CA HIS A 170 -40.39 -10.04 2.94
C HIS A 170 -39.57 -9.30 4.00
N GLY A 171 -38.80 -8.28 3.63
CA GLY A 171 -37.99 -7.49 4.54
C GLY A 171 -36.65 -8.13 4.94
N HIS A 172 -36.23 -9.21 4.27
CA HIS A 172 -34.94 -9.84 4.50
C HIS A 172 -33.79 -9.09 3.82
N THR A 173 -32.60 -9.22 4.35
CA THR A 173 -31.37 -8.67 3.76
C THR A 173 -31.05 -9.32 2.42
N HIS A 174 -30.52 -8.54 1.47
CA HIS A 174 -30.16 -9.08 0.15
C HIS A 174 -28.95 -10.03 0.24
N ALA A 175 -29.19 -11.33 0.16
CA ALA A 175 -28.21 -12.39 0.39
C ALA A 175 -26.97 -12.31 -0.53
N GLY A 176 -27.13 -11.89 -1.80
CA GLY A 176 -26.00 -11.73 -2.74
C GLY A 176 -24.99 -10.67 -2.28
N TRP A 177 -25.47 -9.49 -1.87
CA TRP A 177 -24.60 -8.45 -1.33
C TRP A 177 -23.94 -8.88 -0.03
N ALA A 178 -24.66 -9.55 0.86
CA ALA A 178 -24.07 -10.05 2.09
C ALA A 178 -22.97 -11.07 1.85
N ARG A 179 -23.15 -12.04 0.94
CA ARG A 179 -22.10 -13.00 0.55
C ARG A 179 -20.88 -12.30 -0.04
N ALA A 180 -21.09 -11.31 -0.92
CA ALA A 180 -19.99 -10.49 -1.44
C ALA A 180 -19.22 -9.75 -0.33
N GLY A 181 -19.91 -9.30 0.73
CA GLY A 181 -19.28 -8.73 1.93
C GLY A 181 -18.36 -9.73 2.65
N PHE A 182 -18.80 -10.98 2.83
CA PHE A 182 -17.98 -12.05 3.43
C PHE A 182 -16.75 -12.37 2.57
N VAL A 183 -16.91 -12.45 1.25
CA VAL A 183 -15.78 -12.63 0.30
C VAL A 183 -14.80 -11.48 0.41
N ALA A 184 -15.29 -10.24 0.47
CA ALA A 184 -14.43 -9.08 0.62
C ALA A 184 -13.65 -9.09 1.96
N CYS A 185 -14.28 -9.50 3.06
CA CYS A 185 -13.58 -9.69 4.33
C CYS A 185 -12.47 -10.75 4.21
N ALA A 186 -12.74 -11.88 3.53
CA ALA A 186 -11.73 -12.92 3.31
C ALA A 186 -10.52 -12.41 2.52
N LEU A 187 -10.75 -11.68 1.42
CA LEU A 187 -9.70 -11.06 0.62
C LEU A 187 -8.97 -9.94 1.40
N GLY A 188 -9.68 -9.21 2.26
CA GLY A 188 -9.09 -8.26 3.19
C GLY A 188 -8.14 -8.92 4.19
N VAL A 189 -8.53 -10.08 4.74
CA VAL A 189 -7.67 -10.88 5.63
C VAL A 189 -6.45 -11.40 4.89
N LEU A 190 -6.59 -11.89 3.68
CA LEU A 190 -5.47 -12.32 2.83
C LEU A 190 -4.59 -11.15 2.35
N SER A 191 -5.06 -9.90 2.41
CA SER A 191 -4.28 -8.71 2.07
C SER A 191 -3.37 -8.27 3.21
N LYS A 192 -3.88 -8.16 4.44
CA LYS A 192 -3.12 -7.57 5.56
C LYS A 192 -3.44 -8.17 6.94
N GLY A 193 -4.17 -9.28 6.99
CA GLY A 193 -4.55 -9.96 8.21
C GLY A 193 -5.85 -9.45 8.83
N LEU A 194 -5.99 -9.60 10.15
CA LEU A 194 -7.27 -9.46 10.87
C LEU A 194 -7.99 -8.12 10.66
N ILE A 195 -7.29 -7.04 10.36
CA ILE A 195 -7.91 -5.72 10.11
C ILE A 195 -8.89 -5.75 8.92
N GLY A 196 -8.69 -6.67 7.95
CA GLY A 196 -9.60 -6.87 6.82
C GLY A 196 -11.00 -7.36 7.24
N LEU A 197 -11.13 -7.95 8.42
CA LEU A 197 -12.39 -8.38 9.03
C LEU A 197 -12.84 -7.44 10.16
N LEU A 198 -11.91 -7.04 11.04
CA LEU A 198 -12.22 -6.27 12.23
C LEU A 198 -12.75 -4.87 11.91
N LEU A 199 -12.17 -4.19 10.93
CA LEU A 199 -12.60 -2.81 10.60
C LEU A 199 -13.98 -2.76 9.95
N PRO A 200 -14.32 -3.58 8.93
CA PRO A 200 -15.70 -3.68 8.46
C PRO A 200 -16.68 -4.04 9.58
N GLY A 201 -16.30 -5.02 10.42
CA GLY A 201 -17.10 -5.42 11.58
C GLY A 201 -17.35 -4.27 12.56
N LEU A 202 -16.32 -3.50 12.92
CA LEU A 202 -16.43 -2.35 13.81
C LEU A 202 -17.35 -1.26 13.24
N VAL A 203 -17.13 -0.87 11.98
CA VAL A 203 -17.94 0.17 11.32
C VAL A 203 -19.41 -0.25 11.26
N LEU A 204 -19.67 -1.48 10.84
CA LEU A 204 -21.04 -2.01 10.73
C LEU A 204 -21.69 -2.19 12.12
N PHE A 205 -20.94 -2.67 13.11
CA PHE A 205 -21.42 -2.78 14.49
C PHE A 205 -21.89 -1.42 15.02
N VAL A 206 -21.07 -0.38 14.90
CA VAL A 206 -21.43 0.97 15.36
C VAL A 206 -22.63 1.51 14.57
N TRP A 207 -22.64 1.33 13.23
CA TRP A 207 -23.72 1.82 12.39
C TRP A 207 -25.05 1.10 12.64
N ILE A 208 -25.03 -0.22 12.81
CA ILE A 208 -26.22 -1.03 13.12
C ILE A 208 -26.76 -0.67 14.51
N SER A 209 -25.87 -0.47 15.50
CA SER A 209 -26.24 -0.01 16.85
C SER A 209 -26.90 1.36 16.81
N TRP A 210 -26.30 2.29 16.05
CA TRP A 210 -26.83 3.65 15.86
C TRP A 210 -28.21 3.67 15.22
N THR A 211 -28.40 2.85 14.16
CA THR A 211 -29.65 2.75 13.40
C THR A 211 -30.64 1.75 13.99
N ARG A 212 -30.25 1.04 15.07
CA ARG A 212 -31.05 0.00 15.76
C ARG A 212 -31.56 -1.11 14.83
N GLN A 213 -30.76 -1.50 13.84
CA GLN A 213 -31.15 -2.50 12.82
C GLN A 213 -30.72 -3.94 13.18
N TRP A 214 -30.58 -4.29 14.46
CA TRP A 214 -30.09 -5.59 14.90
C TRP A 214 -30.89 -6.79 14.39
N ARG A 215 -32.20 -6.62 14.20
CA ARG A 215 -33.04 -7.71 13.63
C ARG A 215 -32.57 -8.17 12.26
N LYS A 216 -32.04 -7.25 11.43
CA LYS A 216 -31.53 -7.58 10.08
C LYS A 216 -30.24 -8.39 10.12
N VAL A 217 -29.46 -8.33 11.20
CA VAL A 217 -28.24 -9.12 11.36
C VAL A 217 -28.57 -10.62 11.36
N TRP A 218 -29.67 -11.00 11.99
CA TRP A 218 -30.12 -12.39 12.03
C TRP A 218 -30.57 -12.92 10.68
N SER A 219 -30.98 -12.05 9.76
CA SER A 219 -31.40 -12.43 8.39
C SER A 219 -30.21 -12.53 7.41
N LEU A 220 -28.98 -12.29 7.85
CA LEU A 220 -27.80 -12.51 7.02
C LEU A 220 -27.63 -13.99 6.70
N PRO A 221 -27.12 -14.33 5.51
CA PRO A 221 -26.86 -15.70 5.10
C PRO A 221 -25.59 -16.26 5.76
N TRP A 222 -25.58 -16.35 7.10
CA TRP A 222 -24.41 -16.67 7.92
C TRP A 222 -23.69 -17.95 7.47
N VAL A 223 -24.42 -19.05 7.27
CA VAL A 223 -23.83 -20.34 6.91
C VAL A 223 -23.07 -20.24 5.60
N SER A 224 -23.71 -19.75 4.54
CA SER A 224 -23.07 -19.63 3.23
C SER A 224 -22.02 -18.51 3.18
N GLY A 225 -22.22 -17.43 3.95
CA GLY A 225 -21.25 -16.33 4.06
C GLY A 225 -19.97 -16.77 4.76
N LEU A 226 -20.10 -17.42 5.93
CA LEU A 226 -18.95 -17.95 6.67
C LEU A 226 -18.26 -19.09 5.90
N ALA A 227 -19.01 -19.95 5.21
CA ALA A 227 -18.42 -20.99 4.37
C ALA A 227 -17.53 -20.38 3.27
N LEU A 228 -18.01 -19.32 2.59
CA LEU A 228 -17.22 -18.60 1.59
C LEU A 228 -15.97 -17.93 2.22
N PHE A 229 -16.14 -17.26 3.36
CA PHE A 229 -15.01 -16.66 4.07
C PHE A 229 -13.94 -17.69 4.43
N VAL A 230 -14.35 -18.80 5.04
CA VAL A 230 -13.45 -19.90 5.46
C VAL A 230 -12.77 -20.53 4.24
N ALA A 231 -13.53 -20.82 3.18
CA ALA A 231 -13.00 -21.45 1.97
C ALA A 231 -11.95 -20.58 1.25
N ILE A 232 -12.05 -19.25 1.36
CA ILE A 232 -11.10 -18.32 0.72
C ILE A 232 -9.92 -18.01 1.63
N ALA A 233 -10.16 -17.64 2.89
CA ALA A 233 -9.12 -17.13 3.76
C ALA A 233 -8.29 -18.25 4.43
N VAL A 234 -8.95 -19.29 4.96
CA VAL A 234 -8.30 -20.26 5.86
C VAL A 234 -7.29 -21.21 5.19
N PRO A 235 -7.50 -21.69 3.95
CA PRO A 235 -6.62 -22.69 3.35
C PRO A 235 -5.14 -22.29 3.35
N TRP A 236 -4.84 -21.04 2.98
CA TRP A 236 -3.45 -20.58 2.97
C TRP A 236 -2.83 -20.62 4.37
N PHE A 237 -3.52 -20.15 5.40
CA PHE A 237 -2.98 -20.15 6.76
C PHE A 237 -2.68 -21.56 7.25
N VAL A 238 -3.57 -22.53 6.97
CA VAL A 238 -3.37 -23.93 7.35
C VAL A 238 -2.21 -24.57 6.60
N LEU A 239 -2.12 -24.35 5.30
CA LEU A 239 -1.08 -24.93 4.47
C LEU A 239 0.29 -24.31 4.76
N ALA A 240 0.36 -22.98 4.95
CA ALA A 240 1.61 -22.30 5.26
C ALA A 240 2.14 -22.67 6.66
N GLU A 241 1.26 -22.83 7.67
CA GLU A 241 1.65 -23.34 8.99
C GLU A 241 2.16 -24.78 8.95
N ARG A 242 1.56 -25.64 8.10
CA ARG A 242 2.06 -27.00 7.89
C ARG A 242 3.41 -27.05 7.21
N ALA A 243 3.64 -26.15 6.24
CA ALA A 243 4.92 -26.06 5.52
C ALA A 243 6.01 -25.40 6.37
N GLN A 244 5.64 -24.45 7.22
CA GLN A 244 6.55 -23.65 8.05
C GLN A 244 5.96 -23.51 9.47
N PRO A 245 6.16 -24.51 10.34
CA PRO A 245 5.63 -24.51 11.70
C PRO A 245 6.07 -23.27 12.50
N GLY A 246 5.10 -22.66 13.19
CA GLY A 246 5.32 -21.41 13.94
C GLY A 246 5.03 -20.13 13.15
N MET A 247 4.66 -20.23 11.87
CA MET A 247 4.34 -19.09 11.02
C MET A 247 3.15 -18.30 11.56
N LEU A 248 2.08 -18.97 12.01
CA LEU A 248 0.90 -18.29 12.58
C LEU A 248 1.24 -17.53 13.86
N ALA A 249 2.02 -18.13 14.76
CA ALA A 249 2.47 -17.46 15.98
C ALA A 249 3.31 -16.22 15.66
N TYR A 250 4.17 -16.29 14.66
CA TYR A 250 4.97 -15.17 14.19
C TYR A 250 4.11 -14.08 13.54
N LEU A 251 3.25 -14.43 12.58
CA LEU A 251 2.41 -13.48 11.85
C LEU A 251 1.41 -12.76 12.77
N PHE A 252 0.68 -13.50 13.60
CA PHE A 252 -0.33 -12.91 14.48
C PHE A 252 0.27 -12.36 15.77
N GLY A 253 1.16 -13.10 16.42
CA GLY A 253 1.77 -12.71 17.70
C GLY A 253 2.67 -11.49 17.53
N THR A 254 3.73 -11.61 16.72
CA THR A 254 4.75 -10.56 16.58
C THR A 254 4.25 -9.40 15.72
N HIS A 255 3.75 -9.67 14.51
CA HIS A 255 3.46 -8.62 13.53
C HIS A 255 2.07 -7.97 13.65
N GLN A 256 1.07 -8.63 14.21
CA GLN A 256 -0.25 -8.03 14.37
C GLN A 256 -0.48 -7.56 15.81
N PHE A 257 -0.46 -8.45 16.79
CA PHE A 257 -0.71 -8.07 18.19
C PHE A 257 0.47 -7.34 18.84
N GLY A 258 1.71 -7.76 18.59
CA GLY A 258 2.91 -7.09 19.08
C GLY A 258 3.01 -5.64 18.59
N ARG A 259 2.64 -5.37 17.35
CA ARG A 259 2.60 -4.03 16.77
C ARG A 259 1.51 -3.14 17.35
N PHE A 260 0.39 -3.72 17.77
CA PHE A 260 -0.71 -2.97 18.37
C PHE A 260 -0.43 -2.56 19.82
N GLY A 261 0.20 -3.43 20.60
CA GLY A 261 0.46 -3.22 22.04
C GLY A 261 1.90 -2.85 22.41
N GLY A 262 2.86 -3.02 21.49
CA GLY A 262 4.27 -2.85 21.78
C GLY A 262 4.81 -1.44 21.51
N THR A 263 5.92 -1.10 22.19
CA THR A 263 6.70 0.12 21.97
C THR A 263 7.95 -0.10 21.11
N THR A 264 8.19 -1.34 20.69
CA THR A 264 9.41 -1.77 19.98
C THR A 264 9.42 -1.44 18.49
N PHE A 265 8.29 -1.04 17.93
CA PHE A 265 8.19 -0.67 16.51
C PHE A 265 8.46 0.82 16.29
N ASN A 266 9.21 1.11 15.24
CA ASN A 266 9.44 2.46 14.74
C ASN A 266 8.11 3.14 14.34
N ASN A 267 8.13 4.45 14.07
CA ASN A 267 6.97 5.26 13.67
C ASN A 267 5.99 5.62 14.79
N ALA A 268 6.50 5.88 15.99
CA ALA A 268 5.69 6.49 17.05
C ALA A 268 5.16 7.87 16.62
N GLN A 269 3.84 8.07 16.66
CA GLN A 269 3.17 9.27 16.20
C GLN A 269 2.10 9.72 17.22
N PRO A 270 1.84 11.04 17.33
CA PRO A 270 0.86 11.57 18.27
C PRO A 270 -0.57 11.16 17.91
N LEU A 271 -1.50 11.32 18.87
CA LEU A 271 -2.90 10.94 18.70
C LEU A 271 -3.58 11.64 17.52
N TRP A 272 -3.23 12.90 17.25
CA TRP A 272 -3.80 13.71 16.16
C TRP A 272 -3.22 13.41 14.77
N PHE A 273 -2.28 12.50 14.66
CA PHE A 273 -1.60 12.15 13.40
C PHE A 273 -2.57 11.91 12.23
N TYR A 274 -3.65 11.15 12.46
CA TYR A 274 -4.61 10.85 11.38
C TYR A 274 -5.49 12.01 10.98
N ALA A 275 -5.67 13.03 11.82
CA ALA A 275 -6.32 14.27 11.41
C ALA A 275 -5.49 15.00 10.35
N VAL A 276 -4.17 15.08 10.54
CA VAL A 276 -3.24 15.64 9.55
C VAL A 276 -3.11 14.74 8.32
N ALA A 277 -2.98 13.42 8.52
CA ALA A 277 -2.93 12.47 7.41
C ALA A 277 -4.15 12.59 6.48
N LEU A 278 -5.35 12.74 7.05
CA LEU A 278 -6.57 12.95 6.29
C LEU A 278 -6.53 14.25 5.48
N LEU A 279 -6.05 15.34 6.09
CA LEU A 279 -5.90 16.63 5.40
C LEU A 279 -4.90 16.52 4.24
N VAL A 280 -3.76 15.87 4.44
CA VAL A 280 -2.73 15.71 3.41
C VAL A 280 -3.22 14.81 2.27
N LEU A 281 -3.77 13.64 2.60
CA LEU A 281 -4.20 12.65 1.60
C LEU A 281 -5.38 13.12 0.75
N MET A 282 -6.27 13.95 1.33
CA MET A 282 -7.49 14.41 0.69
C MET A 282 -7.54 15.93 0.49
N PHE A 283 -6.40 16.61 0.48
CA PHE A 283 -6.35 18.05 0.19
C PHE A 283 -6.79 18.32 -1.27
N PRO A 284 -7.61 19.39 -1.53
CA PRO A 284 -8.25 20.29 -0.55
C PRO A 284 -9.61 19.81 -0.01
N TRP A 285 -10.05 18.60 -0.38
CA TRP A 285 -11.42 18.10 -0.19
C TRP A 285 -11.78 17.87 1.28
N ALA A 286 -10.80 17.50 2.12
CA ALA A 286 -10.99 17.34 3.54
C ALA A 286 -11.44 18.65 4.23
N LEU A 287 -11.11 19.82 3.68
CA LEU A 287 -11.59 21.10 4.19
C LEU A 287 -13.11 21.25 4.05
N LEU A 288 -13.70 20.70 2.98
CA LEU A 288 -15.16 20.70 2.79
C LEU A 288 -15.85 19.82 3.84
N LEU A 289 -15.22 18.71 4.23
CA LEU A 289 -15.69 17.85 5.30
C LEU A 289 -15.72 18.61 6.64
N LEU A 290 -14.68 19.38 6.95
CA LEU A 290 -14.63 20.21 8.17
C LEU A 290 -15.71 21.31 8.14
N LEU A 291 -15.95 21.94 6.99
CA LEU A 291 -17.01 22.93 6.81
C LEU A 291 -18.40 22.30 7.04
N ASP A 292 -18.67 21.12 6.47
CA ASP A 292 -19.94 20.42 6.68
C ASP A 292 -20.12 20.02 8.15
N ALA A 293 -19.08 19.48 8.80
CA ALA A 293 -19.10 19.14 10.21
C ALA A 293 -19.41 20.37 11.08
N ALA A 294 -18.72 21.50 10.84
CA ALA A 294 -18.96 22.74 11.57
C ALA A 294 -20.38 23.29 11.36
N SER A 295 -20.91 23.20 10.15
CA SER A 295 -22.28 23.64 9.83
C SER A 295 -23.33 22.79 10.57
N ARG A 296 -23.12 21.48 10.66
CA ARG A 296 -23.99 20.54 11.39
C ARG A 296 -23.95 20.77 12.90
N LEU A 297 -22.77 21.03 13.45
CA LEU A 297 -22.58 21.35 14.86
C LEU A 297 -23.34 22.65 15.23
N ARG A 298 -23.15 23.72 14.44
CA ARG A 298 -23.82 25.02 14.67
C ARG A 298 -25.35 24.94 14.57
N ALA A 299 -25.85 24.12 13.65
CA ALA A 299 -27.28 23.95 13.43
C ALA A 299 -27.94 22.93 14.38
N GLY A 300 -27.19 22.27 15.25
CA GLY A 300 -27.71 21.20 16.12
C GLY A 300 -28.17 19.94 15.38
N ARG A 301 -27.85 19.82 14.08
CA ARG A 301 -28.40 18.80 13.15
C ARG A 301 -27.79 17.41 13.28
N TRP A 302 -26.87 17.19 14.21
CA TRP A 302 -26.37 15.83 14.49
C TRP A 302 -27.48 14.87 14.96
N ARG A 303 -28.52 15.43 15.61
CA ARG A 303 -29.71 14.67 16.01
C ARG A 303 -30.64 14.35 14.83
N GLU A 304 -30.65 15.16 13.77
CA GLU A 304 -31.45 14.91 12.56
C GLU A 304 -30.90 13.71 11.75
N VAL A 305 -29.59 13.47 11.80
CA VAL A 305 -28.95 12.25 11.25
C VAL A 305 -29.48 10.97 11.93
N ALA A 306 -30.02 11.10 13.15
CA ALA A 306 -30.64 10.04 13.93
C ALA A 306 -32.17 10.01 13.85
N SER A 307 -32.81 11.04 13.26
CA SER A 307 -34.29 11.15 13.22
C SER A 307 -34.89 10.17 12.24
N LYS A 308 -35.99 9.50 12.66
CA LYS A 308 -36.69 8.46 11.94
C LYS A 308 -37.49 8.95 10.69
N THR A 309 -37.61 10.26 10.49
CA THR A 309 -38.53 10.85 9.50
C THR A 309 -38.03 10.83 8.06
N ASN A 310 -36.72 10.63 7.81
CA ASN A 310 -36.12 10.47 6.47
C ASN A 310 -35.03 9.40 6.48
N ALA A 311 -35.35 8.22 6.97
CA ALA A 311 -34.38 7.18 7.30
C ALA A 311 -33.52 6.69 6.11
N ALA A 312 -34.08 6.69 4.88
CA ALA A 312 -33.35 6.20 3.71
C ALA A 312 -32.33 7.22 3.16
N ASP A 313 -32.71 8.52 3.13
CA ASP A 313 -31.83 9.56 2.54
C ASP A 313 -30.65 9.95 3.44
N HIS A 314 -30.72 9.68 4.74
CA HIS A 314 -29.65 10.00 5.70
C HIS A 314 -28.82 8.77 6.13
N ALA A 315 -29.26 7.56 5.83
CA ALA A 315 -28.60 6.33 6.26
C ALA A 315 -27.14 6.23 5.74
N TRP A 316 -26.90 6.63 4.50
CA TRP A 316 -25.55 6.62 3.92
C TRP A 316 -24.63 7.68 4.52
N GLN A 317 -25.18 8.86 4.90
CA GLN A 317 -24.37 9.92 5.53
C GLN A 317 -23.90 9.48 6.92
N SER A 318 -24.80 8.89 7.72
CA SER A 318 -24.44 8.34 9.02
C SER A 318 -23.40 7.22 8.90
N LEU A 319 -23.55 6.33 7.92
CA LEU A 319 -22.56 5.30 7.62
C LEU A 319 -21.19 5.92 7.30
N CYS A 320 -21.13 6.92 6.43
CA CYS A 320 -19.88 7.56 6.05
C CYS A 320 -19.17 8.23 7.25
N TRP A 321 -19.89 8.96 8.10
CA TRP A 321 -19.33 9.57 9.30
C TRP A 321 -18.85 8.53 10.31
N ILE A 322 -19.66 7.50 10.58
CA ILE A 322 -19.30 6.41 11.48
C ILE A 322 -18.07 5.67 10.94
N TRP A 323 -18.01 5.42 9.64
CA TRP A 323 -16.86 4.79 9.00
C TRP A 323 -15.56 5.58 9.23
N ILE A 324 -15.57 6.89 8.95
CA ILE A 324 -14.41 7.76 9.17
C ILE A 324 -13.98 7.73 10.64
N VAL A 325 -14.91 7.98 11.55
CA VAL A 325 -14.60 8.07 12.98
C VAL A 325 -14.13 6.74 13.55
N SER A 326 -14.79 5.63 13.19
CA SER A 326 -14.43 4.29 13.70
C SER A 326 -13.05 3.85 13.22
N VAL A 327 -12.73 4.02 11.93
CA VAL A 327 -11.43 3.58 11.37
C VAL A 327 -10.30 4.47 11.88
N LEU A 328 -10.45 5.80 11.83
CA LEU A 328 -9.39 6.69 12.32
C LEU A 328 -9.23 6.59 13.84
N GLY A 329 -10.33 6.43 14.58
CA GLY A 329 -10.30 6.19 16.02
C GLY A 329 -9.55 4.92 16.38
N PHE A 330 -9.84 3.81 15.70
CA PHE A 330 -9.15 2.53 15.90
C PHE A 330 -7.63 2.68 15.70
N PHE A 331 -7.20 3.27 14.59
CA PHE A 331 -5.77 3.43 14.30
C PHE A 331 -5.09 4.54 15.13
N SER A 332 -5.84 5.42 15.79
CA SER A 332 -5.27 6.43 16.68
C SER A 332 -4.81 5.85 18.01
N ILE A 333 -5.34 4.69 18.43
CA ILE A 333 -5.03 4.06 19.72
C ILE A 333 -3.57 3.57 19.79
N PRO A 334 -3.01 2.80 18.81
CA PRO A 334 -1.63 2.34 18.87
C PRO A 334 -0.63 3.49 18.74
N ASN A 335 0.57 3.32 19.33
CA ASN A 335 1.65 4.29 19.21
C ASN A 335 2.24 4.34 17.79
N SER A 336 2.49 3.19 17.18
CA SER A 336 3.02 3.10 15.81
C SER A 336 1.92 3.36 14.78
N LYS A 337 2.08 4.43 13.98
CA LYS A 337 1.09 4.88 13.00
C LYS A 337 1.74 5.09 11.63
N LEU A 338 1.07 4.61 10.59
CA LEU A 338 1.47 4.81 9.21
C LEU A 338 0.36 5.55 8.45
N ILE A 339 0.76 6.43 7.52
CA ILE A 339 -0.19 7.27 6.76
C ILE A 339 -1.16 6.42 5.91
N GLY A 340 -0.70 5.26 5.41
CA GLY A 340 -1.51 4.32 4.62
C GLY A 340 -2.71 3.72 5.37
N TYR A 341 -2.70 3.73 6.70
CA TYR A 341 -3.84 3.24 7.50
C TYR A 341 -5.09 4.14 7.40
N ALA A 342 -4.92 5.37 6.90
CA ALA A 342 -6.05 6.24 6.59
C ALA A 342 -6.72 5.94 5.24
N LEU A 343 -6.13 5.15 4.35
CA LEU A 343 -6.70 4.88 3.02
C LEU A 343 -8.13 4.31 3.04
N PRO A 344 -8.53 3.45 3.99
CA PRO A 344 -9.90 2.93 4.03
C PRO A 344 -10.98 4.00 4.19
N VAL A 345 -10.67 5.21 4.68
CA VAL A 345 -11.67 6.29 4.85
C VAL A 345 -11.75 7.24 3.65
N MET A 346 -10.92 7.08 2.64
CA MET A 346 -10.93 7.97 1.46
C MET A 346 -12.26 7.97 0.69
N PRO A 347 -12.93 6.82 0.45
CA PRO A 347 -14.23 6.82 -0.20
C PRO A 347 -15.31 7.60 0.54
N PRO A 348 -15.56 7.38 1.85
CA PRO A 348 -16.57 8.15 2.56
C PRO A 348 -16.21 9.64 2.69
N VAL A 349 -14.93 10.01 2.78
CA VAL A 349 -14.49 11.42 2.78
C VAL A 349 -14.81 12.08 1.45
N ALA A 350 -14.48 11.46 0.32
CA ALA A 350 -14.78 12.00 -1.01
C ALA A 350 -16.29 12.17 -1.22
N LEU A 351 -17.10 11.21 -0.76
CA LEU A 351 -18.54 11.27 -0.89
C LEU A 351 -19.16 12.39 -0.04
N LEU A 352 -18.75 12.51 1.21
CA LEU A 352 -19.22 13.59 2.10
C LEU A 352 -18.74 14.98 1.62
N ALA A 353 -17.49 15.09 1.15
CA ALA A 353 -16.97 16.34 0.58
C ALA A 353 -17.74 16.77 -0.68
N ALA A 354 -18.07 15.83 -1.57
CA ALA A 354 -18.88 16.10 -2.75
C ALA A 354 -20.32 16.51 -2.38
N HIS A 355 -20.89 15.89 -1.34
CA HIS A 355 -22.19 16.29 -0.80
C HIS A 355 -22.14 17.69 -0.18
N ALA A 356 -21.09 18.00 0.60
CA ALA A 356 -20.87 19.33 1.17
C ALA A 356 -20.72 20.39 0.07
N TRP A 357 -19.96 20.10 -0.99
CA TRP A 357 -19.89 20.97 -2.16
C TRP A 357 -21.27 21.24 -2.77
N GLN A 358 -22.06 20.17 -2.96
CA GLN A 358 -23.41 20.29 -3.51
C GLN A 358 -24.31 21.18 -2.63
N THR A 359 -24.20 21.04 -1.32
CA THR A 359 -25.06 21.75 -0.35
C THR A 359 -24.66 23.21 -0.14
N HIS A 360 -23.35 23.49 -0.04
CA HIS A 360 -22.87 24.80 0.42
C HIS A 360 -22.28 25.68 -0.69
N VAL A 361 -21.84 25.09 -1.81
CA VAL A 361 -21.06 25.80 -2.84
C VAL A 361 -21.75 25.84 -4.20
N SER A 362 -22.42 24.75 -4.61
CA SER A 362 -22.87 24.56 -5.99
C SER A 362 -23.83 25.62 -6.53
N ALA A 363 -24.58 26.28 -5.65
CA ALA A 363 -25.52 27.35 -6.02
C ALA A 363 -24.85 28.70 -6.27
N ARG A 364 -23.55 28.85 -5.91
CA ARG A 364 -22.82 30.11 -6.08
C ARG A 364 -22.40 30.33 -7.53
N ARG A 365 -22.38 31.59 -7.96
CA ARG A 365 -21.91 31.98 -9.30
C ARG A 365 -20.44 31.52 -9.47
N GLY A 366 -20.13 30.84 -10.58
CA GLY A 366 -18.78 30.34 -10.85
C GLY A 366 -18.37 29.03 -10.13
N ALA A 367 -19.28 28.38 -9.39
CA ALA A 367 -18.98 27.15 -8.67
C ALA A 367 -18.40 26.03 -9.55
N SER A 368 -18.87 25.89 -10.80
CA SER A 368 -18.34 24.91 -11.75
C SER A 368 -16.89 25.22 -12.16
N ILE A 369 -16.57 26.48 -12.37
CA ILE A 369 -15.20 26.92 -12.68
C ILE A 369 -14.30 26.69 -11.48
N ALA A 370 -14.74 27.09 -10.28
CA ALA A 370 -14.00 26.87 -9.03
C ALA A 370 -13.72 25.37 -8.78
N PHE A 371 -14.69 24.50 -9.05
CA PHE A 371 -14.48 23.06 -8.97
C PHE A 371 -13.40 22.58 -9.93
N GLY A 372 -13.43 23.02 -11.19
CA GLY A 372 -12.42 22.70 -12.19
C GLY A 372 -11.03 23.16 -11.79
N VAL A 373 -10.90 24.41 -11.33
CA VAL A 373 -9.62 24.98 -10.85
C VAL A 373 -9.07 24.17 -9.66
N LEU A 374 -9.93 23.80 -8.70
CA LEU A 374 -9.51 23.02 -7.55
C LEU A 374 -9.07 21.60 -7.94
N VAL A 375 -9.79 20.92 -8.83
CA VAL A 375 -9.40 19.58 -9.33
C VAL A 375 -8.06 19.66 -10.04
N THR A 376 -7.91 20.60 -10.98
CA THR A 376 -6.66 20.77 -11.73
C THR A 376 -5.49 21.16 -10.81
N GLY A 377 -5.71 22.09 -9.88
CA GLY A 377 -4.72 22.52 -8.91
C GLY A 377 -4.30 21.41 -7.95
N ALA A 378 -5.25 20.63 -7.43
CA ALA A 378 -4.97 19.48 -6.57
C ALA A 378 -4.16 18.41 -7.33
N THR A 379 -4.58 18.08 -8.55
CA THR A 379 -3.86 17.13 -9.41
C THR A 379 -2.43 17.61 -9.71
N ALA A 380 -2.29 18.87 -10.11
CA ALA A 380 -0.98 19.46 -10.40
C ALA A 380 -0.07 19.47 -9.17
N LEU A 381 -0.61 19.78 -7.98
CA LEU A 381 0.12 19.74 -6.72
C LEU A 381 0.64 18.33 -6.43
N VAL A 382 -0.22 17.31 -6.55
CA VAL A 382 0.19 15.92 -6.29
C VAL A 382 1.26 15.45 -7.28
N VAL A 383 1.13 15.81 -8.57
CA VAL A 383 2.14 15.51 -9.59
C VAL A 383 3.45 16.23 -9.27
N ALA A 384 3.40 17.52 -8.91
CA ALA A 384 4.59 18.28 -8.54
C ALA A 384 5.32 17.69 -7.33
N VAL A 385 4.57 17.29 -6.28
CA VAL A 385 5.12 16.60 -5.10
C VAL A 385 5.79 15.29 -5.52
N GLN A 386 5.15 14.48 -6.34
CA GLN A 386 5.73 13.22 -6.80
C GLN A 386 7.02 13.43 -7.60
N LEU A 387 7.04 14.41 -8.50
CA LEU A 387 8.24 14.73 -9.28
C LEU A 387 9.37 15.28 -8.40
N SER A 388 9.06 16.11 -7.41
CA SER A 388 10.06 16.66 -6.47
C SER A 388 10.70 15.59 -5.57
N LEU A 389 9.99 14.48 -5.29
CA LEU A 389 10.53 13.37 -4.53
C LEU A 389 11.40 12.41 -5.37
N THR A 390 11.30 12.45 -6.70
CA THR A 390 12.04 11.55 -7.60
C THR A 390 13.56 11.59 -7.39
N PRO A 391 14.25 12.73 -7.23
CA PRO A 391 15.69 12.76 -6.97
C PRO A 391 16.08 12.06 -5.66
N ILE A 392 15.25 12.18 -4.62
CA ILE A 392 15.48 11.53 -3.32
C ILE A 392 15.36 10.00 -3.49
N LEU A 393 14.32 9.54 -4.18
CA LEU A 393 14.13 8.12 -4.46
C LEU A 393 15.25 7.54 -5.33
N LEU A 394 15.76 8.29 -6.31
CA LEU A 394 16.89 7.87 -7.14
C LEU A 394 18.18 7.74 -6.34
N ARG A 395 18.41 8.62 -5.36
CA ARG A 395 19.57 8.54 -4.47
C ARG A 395 19.56 7.25 -3.63
N ASP A 396 18.39 6.82 -3.20
CA ASP A 396 18.25 5.65 -2.33
C ASP A 396 18.08 4.34 -3.10
N SER A 397 17.72 4.39 -4.39
CA SER A 397 17.55 3.24 -5.28
C SER A 397 18.86 2.64 -5.73
N SER A 398 18.86 1.32 -5.94
CA SER A 398 19.96 0.58 -6.56
C SER A 398 19.87 0.52 -8.11
N ALA A 399 18.99 1.29 -8.74
CA ALA A 399 18.67 1.16 -10.17
C ALA A 399 19.89 1.22 -11.09
N VAL A 400 20.87 2.10 -10.80
CA VAL A 400 22.09 2.25 -11.64
C VAL A 400 22.94 0.96 -11.60
N ILE A 401 23.22 0.44 -10.40
CA ILE A 401 24.00 -0.79 -10.25
C ILE A 401 23.22 -2.02 -10.72
N ALA A 402 21.90 -2.02 -10.55
CA ALA A 402 21.03 -3.08 -11.05
C ALA A 402 21.06 -3.17 -12.58
N GLN A 403 21.09 -2.03 -13.28
CA GLN A 403 21.22 -1.98 -14.73
C GLN A 403 22.56 -2.57 -15.19
N ALA A 404 23.65 -2.30 -14.48
CA ALA A 404 24.96 -2.87 -14.77
C ALA A 404 25.03 -4.39 -14.51
N LEU A 405 24.29 -4.89 -13.51
CA LEU A 405 24.21 -6.34 -13.24
C LEU A 405 23.31 -7.09 -14.22
N ARG A 406 22.27 -6.42 -14.72
CA ARG A 406 21.22 -7.07 -15.50
C ARG A 406 21.78 -7.73 -16.77
N GLY A 407 21.56 -9.03 -16.91
CA GLY A 407 22.05 -9.82 -18.05
C GLY A 407 23.55 -10.12 -18.02
N GLN A 408 24.30 -9.65 -17.02
CA GLN A 408 25.73 -9.95 -16.85
C GLN A 408 25.98 -11.01 -15.77
N VAL A 409 25.06 -11.18 -14.85
CA VAL A 409 25.15 -12.18 -13.77
C VAL A 409 24.84 -13.55 -14.35
N GLY A 410 25.85 -14.43 -14.41
CA GLY A 410 25.71 -15.83 -14.81
C GLY A 410 25.01 -16.68 -13.75
N ALA A 411 24.56 -17.87 -14.15
CA ALA A 411 23.90 -18.79 -13.22
C ALA A 411 24.84 -19.30 -12.10
N SER A 412 26.16 -19.25 -12.29
CA SER A 412 27.18 -19.61 -11.30
C SER A 412 27.69 -18.43 -10.49
N ASP A 413 27.40 -17.19 -10.93
CA ASP A 413 27.94 -16.00 -10.26
C ASP A 413 27.29 -15.77 -8.90
N THR A 414 28.05 -15.16 -8.01
CA THR A 414 27.60 -14.80 -6.66
C THR A 414 27.54 -13.28 -6.53
N VAL A 415 26.39 -12.77 -6.09
CA VAL A 415 26.23 -11.37 -5.72
C VAL A 415 26.32 -11.26 -4.20
N VAL A 416 27.25 -10.46 -3.71
CA VAL A 416 27.56 -10.29 -2.30
C VAL A 416 27.23 -8.86 -1.90
N VAL A 417 26.42 -8.69 -0.86
CA VAL A 417 26.14 -7.39 -0.25
C VAL A 417 26.92 -7.28 1.05
N VAL A 418 27.74 -6.25 1.16
CA VAL A 418 28.39 -5.95 2.44
C VAL A 418 27.46 -5.11 3.28
N GLY A 419 27.08 -5.65 4.43
CA GLY A 419 26.14 -5.00 5.34
C GLY A 419 26.63 -3.64 5.81
N GLY A 420 25.76 -2.67 5.72
CA GLY A 420 25.93 -1.28 6.12
C GLY A 420 24.71 -0.79 6.88
N GLY A 421 24.43 0.51 6.79
CA GLY A 421 23.22 1.10 7.36
C GLY A 421 21.94 0.66 6.66
N GLU A 422 22.02 0.37 5.35
CA GLU A 422 20.88 0.06 4.51
C GLU A 422 21.06 -1.27 3.76
N TYR A 423 19.93 -1.81 3.29
CA TYR A 423 19.87 -3.02 2.46
C TYR A 423 19.25 -2.68 1.09
N PRO A 424 19.84 -3.14 -0.04
CA PRO A 424 19.36 -2.82 -1.39
C PRO A 424 18.15 -3.68 -1.77
N TYR A 425 16.99 -3.41 -1.16
CA TYR A 425 15.77 -4.20 -1.34
C TYR A 425 15.28 -4.27 -2.79
N ASP A 426 15.54 -3.22 -3.58
CA ASP A 426 15.13 -3.14 -4.98
C ASP A 426 16.11 -3.82 -5.95
N LEU A 427 17.34 -4.10 -5.51
CA LEU A 427 18.39 -4.66 -6.35
C LEU A 427 18.03 -6.02 -6.95
N PRO A 428 17.59 -7.04 -6.18
CA PRO A 428 17.28 -8.35 -6.75
C PRO A 428 16.18 -8.28 -7.80
N PHE A 429 15.15 -7.46 -7.54
CA PHE A 429 14.04 -7.25 -8.46
C PHE A 429 14.48 -6.53 -9.74
N LEU A 430 15.23 -5.42 -9.63
CA LEU A 430 15.64 -4.62 -10.78
C LEU A 430 16.69 -5.32 -11.64
N ALA A 431 17.64 -6.01 -11.02
CA ALA A 431 18.67 -6.79 -11.71
C ALA A 431 18.17 -8.16 -12.19
N GLN A 432 16.99 -8.60 -11.73
CA GLN A 432 16.42 -9.93 -11.97
C GLN A 432 17.39 -11.07 -11.61
N LEU A 433 17.93 -10.99 -10.39
CA LEU A 433 18.91 -11.94 -9.90
C LEU A 433 18.34 -13.37 -9.90
N PRO A 434 19.11 -14.36 -10.43
CA PRO A 434 18.65 -15.75 -10.49
C PRO A 434 18.71 -16.46 -9.15
N ARG A 435 19.52 -15.94 -8.20
CA ARG A 435 19.80 -16.51 -6.87
C ARG A 435 19.74 -15.46 -5.78
N PRO A 436 19.55 -15.88 -4.50
CA PRO A 436 19.71 -15.00 -3.35
C PRO A 436 21.11 -14.40 -3.29
N MET A 437 21.21 -13.18 -2.77
CA MET A 437 22.47 -12.52 -2.49
C MET A 437 23.08 -13.07 -1.20
N GLU A 438 24.40 -13.26 -1.15
CA GLU A 438 25.11 -13.43 0.12
C GLU A 438 25.16 -12.07 0.84
N VAL A 439 24.80 -12.04 2.12
CA VAL A 439 24.80 -10.81 2.94
C VAL A 439 25.85 -10.95 4.02
N VAL A 440 26.91 -10.18 3.89
CA VAL A 440 28.06 -10.20 4.79
C VAL A 440 27.85 -9.24 5.94
N GLN A 441 27.87 -9.76 7.18
CA GLN A 441 27.69 -8.97 8.40
C GLN A 441 28.23 -9.73 9.61
N ASP A 442 28.43 -9.02 10.73
CA ASP A 442 28.66 -9.66 12.05
C ASP A 442 27.31 -10.13 12.62
N TRP A 443 26.81 -11.25 12.09
CA TRP A 443 25.48 -11.78 12.43
C TRP A 443 25.32 -12.13 13.91
N PRO A 444 26.33 -12.68 14.63
CA PRO A 444 26.23 -12.90 16.06
C PRO A 444 26.01 -11.63 16.88
N HIS A 445 26.70 -10.54 16.54
CA HIS A 445 26.50 -9.24 17.17
C HIS A 445 25.16 -8.63 16.79
N VAL A 446 24.83 -8.62 15.50
CA VAL A 446 23.56 -8.08 14.97
C VAL A 446 22.36 -8.78 15.59
N ALA A 447 22.41 -10.09 15.81
CA ALA A 447 21.30 -10.84 16.44
C ALA A 447 20.97 -10.35 17.86
N GLN A 448 21.92 -9.72 18.55
CA GLN A 448 21.72 -9.18 19.90
C GLN A 448 21.17 -7.75 19.90
N VAL A 449 21.47 -6.95 18.86
CA VAL A 449 21.18 -5.50 18.84
C VAL A 449 20.15 -5.09 17.79
N ALA A 450 19.77 -5.97 16.86
CA ALA A 450 18.83 -5.66 15.78
C ALA A 450 17.48 -5.17 16.32
N GLY A 451 17.08 -3.99 15.86
CA GLY A 451 15.78 -3.37 16.13
C GLY A 451 14.70 -3.78 15.12
N ASP A 452 13.78 -2.86 14.80
CA ASP A 452 12.80 -3.00 13.72
C ASP A 452 13.42 -2.49 12.40
N ASP A 453 14.40 -3.26 11.89
CA ASP A 453 15.18 -2.95 10.69
C ASP A 453 15.35 -4.16 9.76
N TRP A 454 16.09 -3.98 8.66
CA TRP A 454 16.31 -5.03 7.67
C TRP A 454 17.07 -6.26 8.22
N HIS A 455 17.93 -6.09 9.21
CA HIS A 455 18.66 -7.20 9.83
C HIS A 455 17.66 -8.16 10.51
N ARG A 456 16.71 -7.58 11.26
CA ARG A 456 15.68 -8.38 11.93
C ARG A 456 14.85 -9.15 10.92
N GLU A 457 14.52 -8.58 9.77
CA GLU A 457 13.75 -9.26 8.73
C GLU A 457 14.44 -10.51 8.21
N LEU A 458 15.76 -10.42 7.94
CA LEU A 458 16.55 -11.58 7.50
C LEU A 458 16.77 -12.61 8.62
N LEU A 459 17.02 -12.16 9.85
CA LEU A 459 17.16 -13.04 11.01
C LEU A 459 15.86 -13.79 11.34
N ASP A 460 14.73 -13.14 11.21
CA ASP A 460 13.44 -13.78 11.41
C ASP A 460 13.16 -14.83 10.32
N GLY A 461 13.50 -14.54 9.06
CA GLY A 461 13.47 -15.52 7.97
C GLY A 461 14.39 -16.71 8.19
N ALA A 462 15.57 -16.46 8.75
CA ALA A 462 16.57 -17.49 9.07
C ALA A 462 16.07 -18.54 10.06
N ARG A 463 15.15 -18.20 10.96
CA ARG A 463 14.55 -19.14 11.91
C ARG A 463 13.71 -20.22 11.24
N PHE A 464 13.12 -19.91 10.08
CA PHE A 464 12.29 -20.84 9.32
C PHE A 464 13.09 -21.70 8.34
N ASP A 465 14.29 -21.26 7.91
CA ASP A 465 15.18 -22.00 7.01
C ASP A 465 16.64 -21.82 7.40
N PRO A 466 17.12 -22.46 8.49
CA PRO A 466 18.51 -22.32 8.97
C PRO A 466 19.55 -22.81 7.95
N THR A 467 19.18 -23.78 7.11
CA THR A 467 20.10 -24.34 6.10
C THR A 467 20.41 -23.31 5.02
N LEU A 468 19.40 -22.63 4.51
CA LEU A 468 19.57 -21.56 3.55
C LEU A 468 20.21 -20.34 4.21
N ALA A 469 19.81 -20.02 5.44
CA ALA A 469 20.38 -18.91 6.20
C ALA A 469 21.90 -19.00 6.32
N ALA A 470 22.43 -20.18 6.61
CA ALA A 470 23.88 -20.40 6.69
C ALA A 470 24.63 -20.13 5.36
N ARG A 471 23.92 -20.15 4.23
CA ARG A 471 24.50 -19.85 2.90
C ARG A 471 24.36 -18.38 2.52
N VAL A 472 23.31 -17.71 3.02
CA VAL A 472 22.94 -16.34 2.65
C VAL A 472 23.49 -15.33 3.65
N LEU A 473 23.42 -15.64 4.96
CA LEU A 473 23.90 -14.78 6.04
C LEU A 473 25.30 -15.20 6.43
N VAL A 474 26.30 -14.56 5.83
CA VAL A 474 27.71 -14.98 5.95
C VAL A 474 28.54 -13.99 6.77
N PRO A 475 29.56 -14.44 7.51
CA PRO A 475 30.42 -13.57 8.32
C PRO A 475 31.41 -12.78 7.46
N TYR A 476 32.00 -11.71 8.02
CA TYR A 476 33.04 -10.90 7.34
C TYR A 476 34.25 -11.71 6.86
N ALA A 477 34.62 -12.77 7.56
CA ALA A 477 35.70 -13.67 7.12
C ALA A 477 35.49 -14.27 5.72
N ARG A 478 34.24 -14.31 5.24
CA ARG A 478 33.89 -14.74 3.88
C ARG A 478 34.54 -13.84 2.81
N LEU A 479 34.73 -12.54 3.08
CA LEU A 479 35.29 -11.58 2.11
C LEU A 479 36.75 -11.91 1.72
N GLU A 480 37.53 -12.48 2.61
CA GLU A 480 38.95 -12.75 2.37
C GLU A 480 39.20 -13.67 1.17
N GLY A 481 38.32 -14.66 0.95
CA GLY A 481 38.44 -15.58 -0.17
C GLY A 481 37.70 -15.17 -1.45
N LEU A 482 36.84 -14.16 -1.39
CA LEU A 482 35.98 -13.79 -2.53
C LEU A 482 36.75 -13.06 -3.64
N ALA A 483 37.75 -12.25 -3.31
CA ALA A 483 38.55 -11.51 -4.27
C ALA A 483 39.28 -12.41 -5.27
N GLN A 484 39.56 -13.65 -4.87
CA GLN A 484 40.28 -14.65 -5.68
C GLN A 484 39.30 -15.54 -6.50
N GLN A 485 38.00 -15.41 -6.30
CA GLN A 485 37.01 -16.21 -6.98
C GLN A 485 36.51 -15.46 -8.22
N ARG A 486 36.36 -16.16 -9.35
CA ARG A 486 35.74 -15.62 -10.58
C ARG A 486 34.22 -15.53 -10.43
N GLY A 487 33.61 -14.54 -11.06
CA GLY A 487 32.15 -14.40 -11.09
C GLY A 487 31.57 -13.86 -9.78
N VAL A 488 32.36 -13.15 -8.98
CA VAL A 488 31.87 -12.49 -7.77
C VAL A 488 31.60 -11.01 -8.03
N TRP A 489 30.38 -10.58 -7.67
CA TRP A 489 29.93 -9.21 -7.72
C TRP A 489 29.73 -8.70 -6.30
N LEU A 490 30.37 -7.59 -5.95
CA LEU A 490 30.33 -7.01 -4.62
C LEU A 490 29.51 -5.71 -4.65
N VAL A 491 28.50 -5.63 -3.80
CA VAL A 491 27.65 -4.44 -3.61
C VAL A 491 27.95 -3.86 -2.25
N VAL A 492 28.38 -2.60 -2.23
CA VAL A 492 28.76 -1.91 -1.00
C VAL A 492 28.03 -0.58 -0.91
N GLU A 493 27.55 -0.23 0.28
CA GLU A 493 27.07 1.13 0.53
C GLU A 493 28.27 2.09 0.58
N ARG A 494 28.22 3.19 -0.17
CA ARG A 494 29.34 4.17 -0.29
C ARG A 494 29.89 4.62 1.07
N ASN A 495 29.02 4.83 2.04
CA ASN A 495 29.41 5.23 3.40
C ASN A 495 30.09 4.11 4.20
N SER A 496 29.95 2.88 3.77
CA SER A 496 30.55 1.70 4.39
C SER A 496 31.88 1.30 3.77
N LEU A 497 32.28 1.93 2.64
CA LEU A 497 33.55 1.66 1.96
C LEU A 497 34.79 1.73 2.88
N PRO A 498 34.93 2.71 3.81
CA PRO A 498 36.08 2.79 4.70
C PRO A 498 36.16 1.68 5.74
N ARG A 499 35.08 0.91 5.94
CA ARG A 499 34.99 -0.17 6.94
C ARG A 499 35.32 -1.56 6.39
N VAL A 500 35.68 -1.64 5.11
CA VAL A 500 36.06 -2.88 4.43
C VAL A 500 37.53 -2.79 4.02
N PRO A 501 38.48 -2.81 4.98
CA PRO A 501 39.85 -2.34 4.77
C PRO A 501 40.64 -3.17 3.77
N ASP A 502 40.35 -4.44 3.57
CA ASP A 502 41.17 -5.35 2.75
C ASP A 502 40.56 -5.65 1.36
N VAL A 503 39.38 -5.11 1.06
CA VAL A 503 38.62 -5.44 -0.16
C VAL A 503 38.64 -4.29 -1.19
N LEU A 504 39.04 -3.08 -0.77
CA LEU A 504 38.98 -1.90 -1.60
C LEU A 504 40.32 -1.48 -2.18
N PRO A 505 40.37 -1.11 -3.47
CA PRO A 505 41.54 -0.40 -4.00
C PRO A 505 41.69 0.91 -3.22
N GLN A 506 42.84 1.12 -2.58
CA GLN A 506 43.17 2.42 -2.03
C GLN A 506 43.15 3.42 -3.20
N SER A 507 42.26 4.43 -3.11
CA SER A 507 42.28 5.51 -4.08
C SER A 507 43.67 6.06 -4.19
N SER A 508 44.26 6.02 -5.38
CA SER A 508 45.57 6.55 -5.66
C SER A 508 45.57 8.07 -5.50
N THR A 509 45.76 8.55 -4.27
CA THR A 509 46.33 9.87 -4.04
C THR A 509 47.83 9.67 -3.95
N ALA A 510 48.47 10.06 -5.03
CA ALA A 510 49.87 10.39 -5.23
C ALA A 510 50.90 9.96 -4.14
N GLY A 511 51.78 9.05 -4.48
CA GLY A 511 53.16 9.06 -4.02
C GLY A 511 53.47 8.26 -2.78
N SER A 512 53.54 6.93 -2.87
CA SER A 512 54.62 6.15 -2.25
C SER A 512 54.66 4.74 -2.86
N SER A 513 55.82 4.38 -3.34
CA SER A 513 56.19 3.11 -3.92
C SER A 513 56.32 2.04 -2.85
N SER A 514 55.30 1.24 -2.67
CA SER A 514 55.35 -0.14 -2.19
C SER A 514 54.00 -0.77 -2.47
N GLY A 515 53.87 -1.37 -3.66
CA GLY A 515 52.63 -1.99 -4.13
C GLY A 515 52.31 -3.23 -3.31
N SER A 516 51.29 -3.20 -2.47
CA SER A 516 50.61 -4.38 -1.99
C SER A 516 49.74 -4.98 -3.11
N PRO A 517 49.83 -6.31 -3.37
CA PRO A 517 49.14 -6.96 -4.50
C PRO A 517 47.62 -7.02 -4.39
N VAL A 518 47.01 -6.45 -3.35
CA VAL A 518 45.57 -6.55 -3.05
C VAL A 518 44.71 -5.49 -3.80
N SER A 519 45.34 -4.38 -4.28
CA SER A 519 44.63 -3.32 -4.98
C SER A 519 44.14 -3.70 -6.42
N ALA A 520 44.64 -4.82 -6.96
CA ALA A 520 44.23 -5.33 -8.28
C ALA A 520 43.01 -6.28 -8.24
N ALA A 521 42.52 -6.64 -7.05
CA ALA A 521 41.54 -7.71 -6.91
C ALA A 521 40.09 -7.32 -7.23
N TRP A 522 39.74 -6.05 -7.14
CA TRP A 522 38.36 -5.55 -7.39
C TRP A 522 38.34 -4.40 -8.39
N GLN A 523 37.46 -4.50 -9.38
CA GLN A 523 37.23 -3.46 -10.36
C GLN A 523 35.85 -2.83 -10.11
N THR A 524 35.78 -1.52 -9.93
CA THR A 524 34.52 -0.79 -9.89
C THR A 524 33.87 -0.83 -11.27
N VAL A 525 32.62 -1.35 -11.32
CA VAL A 525 31.84 -1.50 -12.54
C VAL A 525 30.83 -0.38 -12.69
N ALA A 526 30.15 -0.01 -11.60
CA ALA A 526 29.15 1.05 -11.60
C ALA A 526 29.02 1.71 -10.22
N GLU A 527 28.65 2.98 -10.23
CA GLU A 527 28.29 3.73 -9.02
C GLU A 527 27.01 4.51 -9.25
N GLY A 528 26.10 4.44 -8.31
CA GLY A 528 24.83 5.18 -8.39
C GLY A 528 24.15 5.30 -7.06
N GLY A 529 23.66 6.51 -6.78
CA GLY A 529 23.05 6.82 -5.50
C GLY A 529 24.00 6.54 -4.34
N ARG A 530 23.54 5.73 -3.39
CA ARG A 530 24.36 5.30 -2.24
C ARG A 530 25.18 4.01 -2.48
N TRP A 531 25.06 3.37 -3.67
CA TRP A 531 25.61 2.06 -3.93
C TRP A 531 26.81 2.08 -4.88
N VAL A 532 27.76 1.22 -4.61
CA VAL A 532 28.93 0.93 -5.47
C VAL A 532 28.92 -0.55 -5.80
N LEU A 533 29.07 -0.87 -7.08
CA LEU A 533 29.17 -2.22 -7.62
C LEU A 533 30.61 -2.48 -8.06
N MET A 534 31.19 -3.55 -7.56
CA MET A 534 32.52 -4.02 -7.94
C MET A 534 32.44 -5.46 -8.46
N ARG A 535 33.40 -5.85 -9.27
CA ARG A 535 33.58 -7.23 -9.76
C ARG A 535 34.97 -7.71 -9.40
N SER A 536 35.10 -9.00 -9.02
CA SER A 536 36.41 -9.62 -8.84
C SER A 536 37.16 -9.60 -10.18
N ALA A 537 38.45 -9.26 -10.12
CA ALA A 537 39.32 -9.34 -11.28
C ALA A 537 39.41 -10.80 -11.79
N PRO A 538 39.48 -11.03 -13.11
CA PRO A 538 39.50 -12.37 -13.68
C PRO A 538 40.75 -13.22 -13.33
#